data_8141478d183218baf35a21567bf7269f
#
_entry.id   8141478d183218baf35a21567bf7269f
#
_cell.length_a   1.000
_cell.length_b   1.000
_cell.length_c   1.000
_cell.angle_alpha   90.00
_cell.angle_beta   90.00
_cell.angle_gamma   90.00
#
_symmetry.space_group_name_H-M   'P 1'
#
loop_
_entity.id
_entity.type
_entity.pdbx_description
1 polymer ?
#
loop_
_entity_poly.entity_id
_entity_poly.type
_entity_poly.pdbx_seq_one_letter_code
_entity_poly.pdbx_strand_id
1 'polypeptide(L)'
;ALLALTRGAELTEQLTTLAKTGLCSLTEEEVCALENYAYTWAPNAAAWREEFTKNPRGFGDMEPTEEDTANLARAEKARALLVGAVDTLRGKLRSANAEQMSRALYFCLKELGAEDQQTSLIEAIRAERGIPAAEEAAREWNVVMGLLNEMARLLGEQTVTVAEYEDLFGLLLRTSDLGHIPQTLDAVVLAGAGKMRLDD
;
A
#
# COMPACT_ATOMS: atom_id res chain seq x y z
N ALA A 1 -2.20 -5.74 -2.96
CA ALA A 1 -3.15 -5.45 -1.88
C ALA A 1 -4.36 -4.65 -2.37
N LEU A 2 -4.25 -3.35 -2.83
CA LEU A 2 -5.39 -2.50 -3.18
C LEU A 2 -6.33 -3.13 -4.23
N LEU A 3 -5.80 -3.65 -5.34
CA LEU A 3 -6.61 -4.31 -6.38
C LEU A 3 -7.28 -5.58 -5.86
N ALA A 4 -6.60 -6.40 -5.07
CA ALA A 4 -7.15 -7.59 -4.44
C ALA A 4 -8.33 -7.26 -3.51
N LEU A 5 -8.21 -6.18 -2.71
CA LEU A 5 -9.27 -5.67 -1.84
C LEU A 5 -10.54 -5.29 -2.62
N THR A 6 -10.39 -4.72 -3.83
CA THR A 6 -11.55 -4.36 -4.65
C THR A 6 -12.29 -5.58 -5.21
N ARG A 7 -11.63 -6.73 -5.30
CA ARG A 7 -12.20 -8.00 -5.78
C ARG A 7 -12.83 -8.88 -4.68
N GLY A 8 -12.73 -8.46 -3.42
CA GLY A 8 -13.36 -9.18 -2.30
C GLY A 8 -12.42 -10.17 -1.59
N ALA A 9 -11.09 -9.95 -1.67
CA ALA A 9 -10.13 -10.68 -0.83
C ALA A 9 -10.44 -10.50 0.68
N GLU A 10 -9.89 -11.32 1.52
CA GLU A 10 -10.06 -11.26 2.98
C GLU A 10 -9.71 -9.87 3.52
N LEU A 11 -10.78 -9.11 3.83
CA LEU A 11 -10.67 -7.68 4.15
C LEU A 11 -9.76 -7.43 5.34
N THR A 12 -9.88 -8.22 6.40
CA THR A 12 -9.11 -8.01 7.64
C THR A 12 -7.60 -8.10 7.38
N GLU A 13 -7.13 -9.20 6.79
CA GLU A 13 -5.72 -9.41 6.51
C GLU A 13 -5.16 -8.36 5.53
N GLN A 14 -5.91 -8.08 4.47
CA GLN A 14 -5.45 -7.15 3.43
C GLN A 14 -5.46 -5.68 3.91
N LEU A 15 -6.46 -5.26 4.71
CA LEU A 15 -6.51 -3.91 5.26
C LEU A 15 -5.43 -3.68 6.32
N THR A 16 -5.20 -4.65 7.21
CA THR A 16 -4.12 -4.55 8.20
C THR A 16 -2.73 -4.58 7.54
N THR A 17 -2.56 -5.40 6.49
CA THR A 17 -1.33 -5.39 5.68
C THR A 17 -1.13 -4.04 5.01
N LEU A 18 -2.16 -3.46 4.40
CA LEU A 18 -2.10 -2.14 3.78
C LEU A 18 -1.74 -1.06 4.81
N ALA A 19 -2.35 -1.08 5.99
CA ALA A 19 -2.05 -0.14 7.08
C ALA A 19 -0.57 -0.18 7.48
N LYS A 20 0.01 -1.38 7.55
CA LYS A 20 1.42 -1.62 7.97
C LYS A 20 2.47 -1.26 6.90
N THR A 21 2.07 -0.90 5.69
CA THR A 21 3.03 -0.53 4.64
C THR A 21 3.78 0.77 4.94
N GLY A 22 3.30 1.59 5.87
CA GLY A 22 3.81 2.94 6.10
C GLY A 22 3.47 3.94 4.99
N LEU A 23 2.69 3.54 3.98
CA LEU A 23 2.28 4.38 2.86
C LEU A 23 0.89 5.00 3.04
N CYS A 24 0.23 4.73 4.17
CA CYS A 24 -1.03 5.37 4.54
C CYS A 24 -0.77 6.49 5.55
N SER A 25 -1.58 7.54 5.48
CA SER A 25 -1.52 8.67 6.45
C SER A 25 -2.08 8.26 7.81
N LEU A 26 -1.40 7.28 8.43
CA LEU A 26 -1.73 6.70 9.73
C LEU A 26 -0.49 6.72 10.62
N THR A 27 -0.67 6.99 11.91
CA THR A 27 0.40 6.83 12.90
C THR A 27 0.56 5.36 13.33
N GLU A 28 1.69 5.04 13.95
CA GLU A 28 1.90 3.70 14.52
C GLU A 28 0.82 3.31 15.52
N GLU A 29 0.39 4.25 16.37
CA GLU A 29 -0.69 4.00 17.36
C GLU A 29 -2.03 3.73 16.67
N GLU A 30 -2.32 4.39 15.55
CA GLU A 30 -3.55 4.16 14.78
C GLU A 30 -3.53 2.78 14.11
N VAL A 31 -2.39 2.37 13.56
CA VAL A 31 -2.20 1.04 12.97
C VAL A 31 -2.31 -0.05 14.04
N CYS A 32 -1.64 0.13 15.19
CA CYS A 32 -1.73 -0.80 16.31
C CYS A 32 -3.16 -0.90 16.87
N ALA A 33 -3.86 0.22 17.02
CA ALA A 33 -5.23 0.23 17.49
C ALA A 33 -6.18 -0.50 16.52
N LEU A 34 -6.02 -0.29 15.21
CA LEU A 34 -6.77 -0.99 14.17
C LEU A 34 -6.54 -2.50 14.23
N GLU A 35 -5.30 -2.93 14.31
CA GLU A 35 -4.94 -4.35 14.36
C GLU A 35 -5.48 -5.03 15.62
N ASN A 36 -5.33 -4.38 16.78
CA ASN A 36 -5.85 -4.89 18.04
C ASN A 36 -7.39 -5.01 18.01
N TYR A 37 -8.07 -4.02 17.46
CA TYR A 37 -9.52 -4.08 17.29
C TYR A 37 -9.94 -5.21 16.35
N ALA A 38 -9.26 -5.33 15.22
CA ALA A 38 -9.53 -6.38 14.25
C ALA A 38 -9.27 -7.79 14.82
N TYR A 39 -8.22 -7.96 15.61
CA TYR A 39 -7.92 -9.21 16.31
C TYR A 39 -8.98 -9.55 17.36
N THR A 40 -9.41 -8.56 18.15
CA THR A 40 -10.36 -8.75 19.24
C THR A 40 -11.76 -9.07 18.75
N TRP A 41 -12.22 -8.39 17.70
CA TRP A 41 -13.61 -8.46 17.26
C TRP A 41 -13.83 -9.22 15.97
N ALA A 42 -12.76 -9.59 15.26
CA ALA A 42 -12.77 -10.29 13.96
C ALA A 42 -13.90 -9.79 13.03
N PRO A 43 -13.93 -8.48 12.68
CA PRO A 43 -15.03 -7.89 11.94
C PRO A 43 -15.17 -8.55 10.57
N ASN A 44 -16.39 -8.94 10.21
CA ASN A 44 -16.69 -9.43 8.88
C ASN A 44 -16.77 -8.27 7.88
N ALA A 45 -16.97 -8.57 6.59
CA ALA A 45 -16.98 -7.58 5.52
C ALA A 45 -18.05 -6.47 5.67
N ALA A 46 -19.18 -6.76 6.32
CA ALA A 46 -20.19 -5.75 6.62
C ALA A 46 -19.75 -4.85 7.78
N ALA A 47 -19.27 -5.46 8.87
CA ALA A 47 -18.79 -4.73 10.06
C ALA A 47 -17.60 -3.80 9.75
N TRP A 48 -16.72 -4.15 8.78
CA TRP A 48 -15.67 -3.24 8.32
C TRP A 48 -16.22 -1.95 7.68
N ARG A 49 -17.45 -1.96 7.13
CA ARG A 49 -18.09 -0.79 6.51
C ARG A 49 -18.90 0.05 7.50
N GLU A 50 -19.11 -0.48 8.70
CA GLU A 50 -19.79 0.22 9.78
C GLU A 50 -18.77 0.86 10.72
N GLU A 51 -19.18 1.88 11.47
CA GLU A 51 -18.38 2.52 12.49
C GLU A 51 -18.01 1.51 13.59
N PHE A 52 -16.77 1.51 14.03
CA PHE A 52 -16.31 0.72 15.15
C PHE A 52 -16.79 1.35 16.46
N THR A 53 -17.63 0.62 17.20
CA THR A 53 -18.27 1.13 18.44
C THR A 53 -18.01 0.24 19.66
N LYS A 54 -17.38 -0.93 19.47
CA LYS A 54 -17.14 -1.89 20.54
C LYS A 54 -15.89 -1.55 21.33
N ASN A 55 -15.87 -1.90 22.62
CA ASN A 55 -14.70 -1.68 23.48
C ASN A 55 -13.46 -2.43 22.93
N PRO A 56 -12.32 -1.75 22.67
CA PRO A 56 -11.09 -2.38 22.16
C PRO A 56 -10.55 -3.51 23.03
N ARG A 57 -10.85 -3.52 24.32
CA ARG A 57 -10.46 -4.62 25.25
C ARG A 57 -11.26 -5.91 25.05
N GLY A 58 -12.33 -5.89 24.28
CA GLY A 58 -13.20 -7.05 24.08
C GLY A 58 -14.38 -7.08 25.04
N PHE A 59 -14.83 -8.30 25.33
CA PHE A 59 -15.99 -8.53 26.22
C PHE A 59 -15.60 -8.31 27.68
N GLY A 60 -16.39 -7.53 28.40
CA GLY A 60 -16.26 -7.32 29.84
C GLY A 60 -17.28 -6.32 30.32
N ASP A 61 -17.66 -6.44 31.61
CA ASP A 61 -18.62 -5.54 32.27
C ASP A 61 -17.97 -4.25 32.81
N MET A 62 -16.69 -4.02 32.48
CA MET A 62 -15.97 -2.83 32.95
C MET A 62 -16.28 -1.64 32.02
N GLU A 63 -16.54 -0.50 32.63
CA GLU A 63 -16.69 0.74 31.90
C GLU A 63 -15.40 1.06 31.11
N PRO A 64 -15.53 1.56 29.85
CA PRO A 64 -14.39 1.95 29.06
C PRO A 64 -13.56 3.04 29.76
N THR A 65 -12.26 2.88 29.77
CA THR A 65 -11.34 3.92 30.25
C THR A 65 -11.15 5.02 29.19
N GLU A 66 -10.53 6.13 29.58
CA GLU A 66 -10.14 7.18 28.62
C GLU A 66 -9.21 6.63 27.51
N GLU A 67 -8.31 5.72 27.88
CA GLU A 67 -7.41 5.05 26.93
C GLU A 67 -8.18 4.15 25.95
N ASP A 68 -9.18 3.42 26.42
CA ASP A 68 -10.03 2.59 25.56
C ASP A 68 -10.79 3.44 24.54
N THR A 69 -11.30 4.58 24.99
CA THR A 69 -12.00 5.55 24.12
C THR A 69 -11.05 6.14 23.09
N ALA A 70 -9.82 6.49 23.49
CA ALA A 70 -8.80 6.98 22.58
C ALA A 70 -8.38 5.91 21.54
N ASN A 71 -8.21 4.67 21.97
CA ASN A 71 -7.85 3.56 21.07
C ASN A 71 -9.00 3.21 20.12
N LEU A 72 -10.24 3.29 20.56
CA LEU A 72 -11.39 3.14 19.66
C LEU A 72 -11.43 4.22 18.59
N ALA A 73 -11.20 5.48 18.97
CA ALA A 73 -11.15 6.59 18.03
C ALA A 73 -10.01 6.45 17.01
N ARG A 74 -8.83 5.96 17.45
CA ARG A 74 -7.70 5.66 16.57
C ARG A 74 -8.02 4.55 15.57
N ALA A 75 -8.60 3.44 16.05
CA ALA A 75 -9.01 2.31 15.21
C ALA A 75 -10.06 2.73 14.18
N GLU A 76 -11.06 3.53 14.60
CA GLU A 76 -12.11 4.03 13.73
C GLU A 76 -11.56 4.98 12.66
N LYS A 77 -10.65 5.91 13.02
CA LYS A 77 -9.98 6.79 12.06
C LYS A 77 -9.25 5.98 10.99
N ALA A 78 -8.48 4.97 11.40
CA ALA A 78 -7.75 4.10 10.48
C ALA A 78 -8.70 3.30 9.57
N ARG A 79 -9.77 2.71 10.15
CA ARG A 79 -10.81 2.02 9.39
C ARG A 79 -11.45 2.92 8.35
N ALA A 80 -11.88 4.11 8.76
CA ALA A 80 -12.59 5.05 7.88
C ALA A 80 -11.72 5.45 6.68
N LEU A 81 -10.44 5.75 6.90
CA LEU A 81 -9.48 6.07 5.84
C LEU A 81 -9.34 4.90 4.85
N LEU A 82 -9.04 3.72 5.35
CA LEU A 82 -8.73 2.56 4.50
C LEU A 82 -9.95 2.06 3.74
N VAL A 83 -11.07 1.87 4.44
CA VAL A 83 -12.32 1.38 3.82
C VAL A 83 -12.88 2.41 2.84
N GLY A 84 -12.85 3.70 3.18
CA GLY A 84 -13.29 4.78 2.31
C GLY A 84 -12.52 4.81 0.99
N ALA A 85 -11.18 4.75 1.06
CA ALA A 85 -10.33 4.73 -0.13
C ALA A 85 -10.58 3.48 -1.00
N VAL A 86 -10.69 2.29 -0.37
CA VAL A 86 -10.94 1.02 -1.08
C VAL A 86 -12.32 1.00 -1.73
N ASP A 87 -13.37 1.45 -1.05
CA ASP A 87 -14.73 1.46 -1.61
C ASP A 87 -14.87 2.52 -2.71
N THR A 88 -14.20 3.68 -2.58
CA THR A 88 -14.07 4.68 -3.66
C THR A 88 -13.38 4.07 -4.89
N LEU A 89 -12.25 3.40 -4.68
CA LEU A 89 -11.52 2.73 -5.77
C LEU A 89 -12.40 1.67 -6.43
N ARG A 90 -13.03 0.79 -5.64
CA ARG A 90 -13.95 -0.24 -6.15
C ARG A 90 -15.05 0.35 -7.02
N GLY A 91 -15.63 1.47 -6.61
CA GLY A 91 -16.64 2.18 -7.38
C GLY A 91 -16.13 2.64 -8.75
N LYS A 92 -14.92 3.20 -8.78
CA LYS A 92 -14.29 3.71 -10.01
C LYS A 92 -13.86 2.59 -10.98
N LEU A 93 -13.56 1.39 -10.48
CA LEU A 93 -13.09 0.27 -11.31
C LEU A 93 -14.20 -0.52 -12.01
N ARG A 94 -15.47 -0.38 -11.62
CA ARG A 94 -16.59 -1.23 -12.10
C ARG A 94 -16.80 -1.23 -13.62
N SER A 95 -16.50 -0.14 -14.31
CA SER A 95 -16.69 0.00 -15.75
C SER A 95 -15.55 0.80 -16.38
N ALA A 96 -14.37 0.72 -15.79
CA ALA A 96 -13.20 1.48 -16.18
C ALA A 96 -12.41 0.75 -17.28
N ASN A 97 -11.91 1.50 -18.25
CA ASN A 97 -10.84 1.05 -19.13
C ASN A 97 -9.48 1.11 -18.41
N ALA A 98 -8.42 0.63 -19.05
CA ALA A 98 -7.10 0.56 -18.43
C ALA A 98 -6.53 1.93 -18.02
N GLU A 99 -6.77 2.98 -18.82
CA GLU A 99 -6.37 4.36 -18.45
C GLU A 99 -7.09 4.84 -17.20
N GLN A 100 -8.41 4.62 -17.15
CA GLN A 100 -9.22 5.01 -16.00
C GLN A 100 -8.86 4.23 -14.75
N MET A 101 -8.47 2.94 -14.87
CA MET A 101 -7.97 2.11 -13.77
C MET A 101 -6.65 2.64 -13.22
N SER A 102 -5.70 2.97 -14.08
CA SER A 102 -4.41 3.57 -13.67
C SER A 102 -4.64 4.90 -12.93
N ARG A 103 -5.51 5.74 -13.47
CA ARG A 103 -5.88 7.03 -12.86
C ARG A 103 -6.58 6.84 -11.51
N ALA A 104 -7.50 5.86 -11.41
CA ALA A 104 -8.21 5.55 -10.17
C ALA A 104 -7.26 5.06 -9.08
N LEU A 105 -6.28 4.22 -9.44
CA LEU A 105 -5.23 3.76 -8.51
C LEU A 105 -4.34 4.92 -8.03
N TYR A 106 -3.91 5.80 -8.93
CA TYR A 106 -3.12 6.98 -8.55
C TYR A 106 -3.88 7.86 -7.54
N PHE A 107 -5.15 8.15 -7.80
CA PHE A 107 -5.96 8.95 -6.88
C PHE A 107 -6.23 8.23 -5.55
N CYS A 108 -6.37 6.91 -5.55
CA CYS A 108 -6.50 6.12 -4.32
C CYS A 108 -5.22 6.21 -3.46
N LEU A 109 -4.03 6.08 -4.08
CA LEU A 109 -2.75 6.27 -3.37
C LEU A 109 -2.63 7.68 -2.79
N LYS A 110 -3.07 8.70 -3.53
CA LYS A 110 -3.09 10.08 -3.06
C LYS A 110 -4.07 10.29 -1.90
N GLU A 111 -5.26 9.71 -1.97
CA GLU A 111 -6.26 9.75 -0.89
C GLU A 111 -5.77 9.05 0.39
N LEU A 112 -5.00 7.98 0.25
CA LEU A 112 -4.32 7.31 1.36
C LEU A 112 -3.15 8.13 1.95
N GLY A 113 -2.68 9.18 1.28
CA GLY A 113 -1.55 9.99 1.70
C GLY A 113 -0.19 9.40 1.32
N ALA A 114 -0.14 8.46 0.37
CA ALA A 114 1.08 7.73 0.04
C ALA A 114 2.23 8.63 -0.46
N GLU A 115 1.93 9.71 -1.17
CA GLU A 115 2.93 10.66 -1.67
C GLU A 115 3.65 11.40 -0.53
N ASP A 116 2.89 11.89 0.46
CA ASP A 116 3.43 12.60 1.62
C ASP A 116 4.22 11.63 2.52
N GLN A 117 3.70 10.42 2.73
CA GLN A 117 4.37 9.37 3.50
C GLN A 117 5.68 8.94 2.84
N GLN A 118 5.68 8.78 1.52
CA GLN A 118 6.89 8.45 0.77
C GLN A 118 7.94 9.56 0.87
N THR A 119 7.53 10.82 0.79
CA THR A 119 8.43 11.97 0.97
C THR A 119 9.05 11.95 2.36
N SER A 120 8.25 11.78 3.39
CA SER A 120 8.72 11.69 4.78
C SER A 120 9.66 10.51 5.00
N LEU A 121 9.36 9.35 4.40
CA LEU A 121 10.22 8.16 4.45
C LEU A 121 11.59 8.41 3.79
N ILE A 122 11.61 9.03 2.62
CA ILE A 122 12.85 9.38 1.91
C ILE A 122 13.72 10.33 2.75
N GLU A 123 13.10 11.31 3.42
CA GLU A 123 13.81 12.23 4.30
C GLU A 123 14.39 11.52 5.53
N ALA A 124 13.64 10.61 6.14
CA ALA A 124 14.10 9.80 7.26
C ALA A 124 15.27 8.88 6.83
N ILE A 125 15.16 8.20 5.69
CA ILE A 125 16.24 7.38 5.12
C ILE A 125 17.48 8.24 4.84
N ARG A 126 17.30 9.45 4.30
CA ARG A 126 18.40 10.38 4.05
C ARG A 126 19.15 10.74 5.31
N ALA A 127 18.41 10.99 6.40
CA ALA A 127 19.01 11.35 7.69
C ALA A 127 19.75 10.18 8.34
N GLU A 128 19.23 8.97 8.22
CA GLU A 128 19.76 7.76 8.86
C GLU A 128 20.86 7.07 8.04
N ARG A 129 20.66 6.94 6.72
CA ARG A 129 21.47 6.10 5.80
C ARG A 129 22.19 6.90 4.71
N GLY A 130 21.93 8.21 4.63
CA GLY A 130 22.55 9.10 3.67
C GLY A 130 21.86 9.19 2.31
N ILE A 131 22.43 10.03 1.44
CA ILE A 131 21.86 10.40 0.15
C ILE A 131 21.65 9.18 -0.78
N PRO A 132 22.61 8.24 -0.94
CA PRO A 132 22.42 7.14 -1.88
C PRO A 132 21.21 6.25 -1.60
N ALA A 133 20.97 5.95 -0.31
CA ALA A 133 19.82 5.15 0.10
C ALA A 133 18.49 5.89 -0.11
N ALA A 134 18.47 7.20 0.11
CA ALA A 134 17.30 8.04 -0.15
C ALA A 134 16.98 8.13 -1.65
N GLU A 135 18.00 8.24 -2.50
CA GLU A 135 17.82 8.23 -3.95
C GLU A 135 17.32 6.88 -4.48
N GLU A 136 17.73 5.78 -3.86
CA GLU A 136 17.21 4.45 -4.18
C GLU A 136 15.72 4.34 -3.85
N ALA A 137 15.32 4.73 -2.64
CA ALA A 137 13.90 4.75 -2.24
C ALA A 137 13.04 5.65 -3.14
N ALA A 138 13.57 6.80 -3.57
CA ALA A 138 12.91 7.69 -4.51
C ALA A 138 12.76 7.06 -5.91
N ARG A 139 13.78 6.31 -6.37
CA ARG A 139 13.70 5.57 -7.66
C ARG A 139 12.61 4.50 -7.63
N GLU A 140 12.49 3.74 -6.55
CA GLU A 140 11.43 2.72 -6.42
C GLU A 140 10.04 3.31 -6.59
N TRP A 141 9.77 4.43 -5.93
CA TRP A 141 8.51 5.15 -6.07
C TRP A 141 8.27 5.63 -7.52
N ASN A 142 9.29 6.22 -8.13
CA ASN A 142 9.21 6.71 -9.50
C ASN A 142 8.96 5.57 -10.51
N VAL A 143 9.52 4.39 -10.27
CA VAL A 143 9.24 3.20 -11.08
C VAL A 143 7.76 2.82 -10.99
N VAL A 144 7.19 2.74 -9.80
CA VAL A 144 5.77 2.41 -9.62
C VAL A 144 4.87 3.44 -10.32
N MET A 145 5.16 4.74 -10.18
CA MET A 145 4.41 5.81 -10.85
C MET A 145 4.59 5.76 -12.37
N GLY A 146 5.81 5.49 -12.83
CA GLY A 146 6.12 5.29 -14.25
C GLY A 146 5.34 4.13 -14.86
N LEU A 147 5.27 3.00 -14.17
CA LEU A 147 4.52 1.82 -14.62
C LEU A 147 3.02 2.07 -14.68
N LEU A 148 2.44 2.80 -13.72
CA LEU A 148 1.03 3.21 -13.78
C LEU A 148 0.75 4.06 -15.03
N ASN A 149 1.64 5.01 -15.32
CA ASN A 149 1.53 5.85 -16.51
C ASN A 149 1.73 5.04 -17.80
N GLU A 150 2.62 4.07 -17.80
CA GLU A 150 2.87 3.19 -18.95
C GLU A 150 1.68 2.27 -19.23
N MET A 151 1.06 1.70 -18.19
CA MET A 151 -0.20 0.94 -18.30
C MET A 151 -1.31 1.80 -18.94
N ALA A 152 -1.46 3.05 -18.48
CA ALA A 152 -2.43 3.98 -19.04
C ALA A 152 -2.15 4.27 -20.52
N ARG A 153 -0.87 4.45 -20.90
CA ARG A 153 -0.47 4.78 -22.27
C ARG A 153 -0.56 3.60 -23.22
N LEU A 154 -0.14 2.40 -22.78
CA LEU A 154 -0.06 1.21 -23.63
C LEU A 154 -1.41 0.55 -23.84
N LEU A 155 -2.21 0.43 -22.79
CA LEU A 155 -3.52 -0.19 -22.84
C LEU A 155 -4.63 0.82 -23.21
N GLY A 156 -4.45 2.09 -22.82
CA GLY A 156 -5.32 3.18 -23.19
C GLY A 156 -6.80 2.90 -22.88
N GLU A 157 -7.63 2.99 -23.91
CA GLU A 157 -9.08 2.76 -23.81
C GLU A 157 -9.48 1.28 -23.85
N GLN A 158 -8.53 0.35 -23.85
CA GLN A 158 -8.87 -1.07 -23.86
C GLN A 158 -9.62 -1.45 -22.59
N THR A 159 -10.68 -2.22 -22.80
CA THR A 159 -11.46 -2.79 -21.70
C THR A 159 -10.76 -4.04 -21.22
N VAL A 160 -10.27 -4.00 -19.98
CA VAL A 160 -9.68 -5.13 -19.28
C VAL A 160 -10.40 -5.33 -17.94
N THR A 161 -10.44 -6.55 -17.46
CA THR A 161 -10.92 -6.81 -16.11
C THR A 161 -9.91 -6.33 -15.08
N VAL A 162 -10.35 -6.09 -13.83
CA VAL A 162 -9.45 -5.73 -12.73
C VAL A 162 -8.40 -6.82 -12.49
N ALA A 163 -8.76 -8.10 -12.71
CA ALA A 163 -7.83 -9.22 -12.58
C ALA A 163 -6.72 -9.17 -13.64
N GLU A 164 -7.10 -8.99 -14.92
CA GLU A 164 -6.14 -8.87 -16.02
C GLU A 164 -5.23 -7.65 -15.82
N TYR A 165 -5.78 -6.52 -15.38
CA TYR A 165 -5.01 -5.33 -15.07
C TYR A 165 -4.00 -5.61 -13.93
N GLU A 166 -4.41 -6.28 -12.86
CA GLU A 166 -3.55 -6.66 -11.74
C GLU A 166 -2.41 -7.58 -12.19
N ASP A 167 -2.71 -8.59 -13.01
CA ASP A 167 -1.73 -9.54 -13.53
C ASP A 167 -0.70 -8.85 -14.42
N LEU A 168 -1.14 -7.98 -15.33
CA LEU A 168 -0.27 -7.20 -16.22
C LEU A 168 0.61 -6.22 -15.43
N PHE A 169 0.03 -5.49 -14.49
CA PHE A 169 0.78 -4.58 -13.62
C PHE A 169 1.80 -5.31 -12.76
N GLY A 170 1.40 -6.46 -12.19
CA GLY A 170 2.30 -7.33 -11.44
C GLY A 170 3.43 -7.93 -12.30
N LEU A 171 3.16 -8.24 -13.57
CA LEU A 171 4.20 -8.66 -14.51
C LEU A 171 5.20 -7.54 -14.76
N LEU A 172 4.73 -6.32 -15.05
CA LEU A 172 5.57 -5.15 -15.26
C LEU A 172 6.44 -4.84 -14.04
N LEU A 173 5.87 -4.89 -12.84
CA LEU A 173 6.63 -4.70 -11.59
C LEU A 173 7.75 -5.73 -11.43
N ARG A 174 7.49 -7.00 -11.76
CA ARG A 174 8.51 -8.08 -11.66
C ARG A 174 9.59 -7.98 -12.73
N THR A 175 9.29 -7.40 -13.88
CA THR A 175 10.23 -7.25 -15.00
C THR A 175 10.95 -5.91 -14.98
N SER A 176 10.48 -4.94 -14.20
CA SER A 176 11.18 -3.69 -14.00
C SER A 176 12.47 -3.92 -13.20
N ASP A 177 13.59 -3.71 -13.86
CA ASP A 177 14.90 -3.77 -13.22
C ASP A 177 15.21 -2.41 -12.57
N LEU A 178 15.38 -2.38 -11.25
CA LEU A 178 15.73 -1.17 -10.51
C LEU A 178 17.20 -0.74 -10.74
N GLY A 179 17.92 -1.46 -11.61
CA GLY A 179 19.27 -1.11 -12.03
C GLY A 179 20.19 -0.77 -10.87
N HIS A 180 20.59 -1.75 -10.07
CA HIS A 180 21.61 -1.56 -9.07
C HIS A 180 22.95 -1.38 -9.78
N ILE A 181 23.40 -0.14 -9.93
CA ILE A 181 24.79 0.14 -10.32
C ILE A 181 25.61 0.04 -9.04
N PRO A 182 26.48 -0.96 -8.87
CA PRO A 182 27.38 -1.03 -7.71
C PRO A 182 28.19 0.27 -7.61
N GLN A 183 28.01 1.01 -6.54
CA GLN A 183 28.73 2.30 -6.34
C GLN A 183 30.16 2.12 -5.83
N THR A 184 30.65 0.91 -5.63
CA THR A 184 31.98 0.65 -5.11
C THR A 184 32.81 -0.11 -6.12
N LEU A 185 33.93 0.51 -6.57
CA LEU A 185 34.94 -0.08 -7.44
C LEU A 185 35.65 -1.31 -6.80
N ASP A 186 35.49 -1.52 -5.50
CA ASP A 186 36.08 -2.61 -4.73
C ASP A 186 35.07 -3.67 -4.24
N ALA A 187 33.91 -3.79 -4.89
CA ALA A 187 32.92 -4.79 -4.51
C ALA A 187 33.20 -6.13 -5.21
N VAL A 188 33.26 -7.21 -4.44
CA VAL A 188 33.25 -8.58 -4.97
C VAL A 188 31.84 -8.90 -5.47
N VAL A 189 31.69 -9.07 -6.78
CA VAL A 189 30.40 -9.42 -7.38
C VAL A 189 30.18 -10.92 -7.22
N LEU A 190 29.17 -11.28 -6.41
CA LEU A 190 28.65 -12.64 -6.33
C LEU A 190 27.41 -12.73 -7.20
N ALA A 191 27.52 -13.39 -8.35
CA ALA A 191 26.39 -13.63 -9.25
C ALA A 191 26.37 -15.09 -9.73
N GLY A 192 25.18 -15.61 -10.07
CA GLY A 192 25.07 -16.92 -10.71
C GLY A 192 25.76 -16.89 -12.10
N ALA A 193 26.44 -17.97 -12.46
CA ALA A 193 27.27 -18.08 -13.68
C ALA A 193 26.57 -17.66 -15.00
N GLY A 194 25.24 -17.77 -15.07
CA GLY A 194 24.45 -17.33 -16.24
C GLY A 194 24.17 -15.83 -16.29
N LYS A 195 24.55 -15.05 -15.27
CA LYS A 195 24.31 -13.59 -15.19
C LYS A 195 25.61 -12.77 -15.21
N MET A 196 26.75 -13.42 -15.20
CA MET A 196 28.07 -12.74 -15.35
C MET A 196 28.40 -12.58 -16.82
N ARG A 197 28.48 -11.32 -17.31
CA ARG A 197 29.28 -10.98 -18.48
C ARG A 197 30.67 -10.64 -17.98
N LEU A 198 31.67 -11.40 -18.40
CA LEU A 198 33.06 -11.02 -18.32
C LEU A 198 33.29 -10.12 -19.54
N ASP A 199 33.49 -8.82 -19.29
CA ASP A 199 34.07 -7.95 -20.30
C ASP A 199 35.56 -8.23 -20.33
N ASP A 200 36.10 -8.63 -21.51
CA ASP A 200 37.54 -8.77 -21.79
C ASP A 200 38.22 -7.40 -21.88
#